data_b6c6a1627c9e91c158f6064a853d44fe
#
_entry.id   b6c6a1627c9e91c158f6064a853d44fe
#
_cell.length_a   1.000
_cell.length_b   1.000
_cell.length_c   1.000
_cell.angle_alpha   90.00
_cell.angle_beta   90.00
_cell.angle_gamma   90.00
#
_symmetry.space_group_name_H-M   'P 1'
#
loop_
_entity.id
_entity.type
_entity.pdbx_description
1 polymer ?
#
loop_
_entity_poly.entity_id
_entity_poly.type
_entity_poly.pdbx_seq_one_letter_code
_entity_poly.pdbx_strand_id
1 'polypeptide(L)'
;MKNLWFTLSLACISMTAAAQDLQSPNGNFKMNFSLDAQGRPTYYLKYKGRDIIKPSHLGLELKQEDPNKAQDFEFKTRADASKLAQKADLMTGFVETDHTTATFDETWQPVWGEESSIRNHYNELCVTLSQPKNEREIKIRFRMFDDGLGFRYEFPAQKNLTYFTIKEEHTQFAMAGDHTAWWIPGDYDTQEYETVTSKLSEIRGLMKGAVTQNSSQTPIWQGGVQTALMMKSQDGLYINLHEAACIDYSTMHLNYDDKTMTFESWLTPDARGDKGYLQAPCTSPWRTVIAGEHGADILASRMTLNLNEPCKIKDTSWIKPTKYIGVWWDMITNKGTWAYTNDFSTVKLGETDYAHAKPNGTHSANTENVKRYIDFAAENGFDAVLVEGWNIGWEDWFGHEKDYVFDFVTPYPDFDVKAIHEYAASKGVKMIMHHETSGSARNYERHLDKAYQFMVDNGYPAVKSGYVGNIVPRGEHHYGQWMNNHYLYCVTKAADYKIMVNAHEATRPTGICRTYPNLIGNESARGTEYESFGGNSVDHTTILPFTRLIGGPMDYTPGIFETDCSKMNPSNTSRVRT
;
A
#
# COMPACT_ATOMS: atom_id res chain seq x y z
N MET A 1 -75.02 -26.11 18.46
CA MET A 1 -73.75 -25.43 18.67
C MET A 1 -72.74 -25.97 17.66
N LYS A 2 -72.51 -25.21 16.62
CA LYS A 2 -71.57 -25.59 15.54
C LYS A 2 -70.25 -24.85 15.79
N ASN A 3 -69.18 -25.57 16.10
CA ASN A 3 -67.82 -25.03 16.25
C ASN A 3 -67.24 -24.77 14.84
N LEU A 4 -66.96 -23.50 14.56
CA LEU A 4 -66.23 -23.04 13.40
C LEU A 4 -64.75 -22.99 13.77
N TRP A 5 -63.96 -23.86 13.15
CA TRP A 5 -62.49 -23.82 13.20
C TRP A 5 -61.99 -22.88 12.09
N PHE A 6 -61.36 -21.75 12.50
CA PHE A 6 -60.60 -20.90 11.56
C PHE A 6 -59.17 -21.44 11.49
N THR A 7 -58.83 -21.99 10.36
CA THR A 7 -57.44 -22.36 10.02
C THR A 7 -56.77 -21.09 9.49
N LEU A 8 -55.84 -20.52 10.26
CA LEU A 8 -54.97 -19.44 9.81
C LEU A 8 -53.84 -20.06 9.01
N SER A 9 -53.93 -19.93 7.68
CA SER A 9 -52.82 -20.30 6.78
C SER A 9 -51.77 -19.20 6.84
N LEU A 10 -50.65 -19.48 7.50
CA LEU A 10 -49.47 -18.64 7.44
C LEU A 10 -48.83 -18.80 6.07
N ALA A 11 -49.06 -17.87 5.16
CA ALA A 11 -48.34 -17.80 3.89
C ALA A 11 -46.90 -17.34 4.20
N CYS A 12 -45.97 -18.31 4.24
CA CYS A 12 -44.56 -18.00 4.14
C CYS A 12 -44.29 -17.47 2.73
N ILE A 13 -44.24 -16.16 2.58
CA ILE A 13 -43.66 -15.52 1.39
C ILE A 13 -42.16 -15.80 1.47
N SER A 14 -41.69 -16.82 0.79
CA SER A 14 -40.26 -16.96 0.51
C SER A 14 -39.89 -15.83 -0.46
N MET A 15 -39.38 -14.72 0.03
CA MET A 15 -38.68 -13.77 -0.79
C MET A 15 -37.42 -14.48 -1.31
N THR A 16 -37.48 -14.99 -2.53
CA THR A 16 -36.27 -15.31 -3.28
C THR A 16 -35.60 -13.97 -3.55
N ALA A 17 -34.44 -13.73 -2.91
CA ALA A 17 -33.61 -12.58 -3.24
C ALA A 17 -33.32 -12.60 -4.74
N ALA A 18 -33.73 -11.55 -5.46
CA ALA A 18 -33.45 -11.43 -6.87
C ALA A 18 -31.95 -11.28 -7.06
N ALA A 19 -31.36 -12.08 -7.93
CA ALA A 19 -29.96 -11.95 -8.29
C ALA A 19 -29.77 -10.68 -9.14
N GLN A 20 -28.72 -9.88 -8.87
CA GLN A 20 -28.39 -8.68 -9.60
C GLN A 20 -27.24 -8.96 -10.56
N ASP A 21 -27.44 -8.66 -11.85
CA ASP A 21 -26.41 -8.83 -12.88
C ASP A 21 -25.76 -7.49 -13.22
N LEU A 22 -24.42 -7.51 -13.42
CA LEU A 22 -23.65 -6.40 -13.92
C LEU A 22 -22.74 -6.86 -15.06
N GLN A 23 -22.69 -6.09 -16.14
CA GLN A 23 -21.82 -6.35 -17.30
C GLN A 23 -20.89 -5.19 -17.54
N SER A 24 -19.70 -5.46 -18.11
CA SER A 24 -18.82 -4.41 -18.61
C SER A 24 -19.44 -3.68 -19.81
N PRO A 25 -19.02 -2.45 -20.12
CA PRO A 25 -19.51 -1.72 -21.28
C PRO A 25 -19.40 -2.49 -22.60
N ASN A 26 -18.30 -3.24 -22.79
CA ASN A 26 -18.09 -4.11 -23.96
C ASN A 26 -18.78 -5.50 -23.86
N GLY A 27 -19.42 -5.81 -22.73
CA GLY A 27 -20.14 -7.06 -22.49
C GLY A 27 -19.28 -8.31 -22.24
N ASN A 28 -17.95 -8.18 -22.18
CA ASN A 28 -17.04 -9.31 -21.99
C ASN A 28 -17.04 -9.83 -20.56
N PHE A 29 -17.12 -8.93 -19.57
CA PHE A 29 -17.24 -9.29 -18.17
C PHE A 29 -18.70 -9.37 -17.74
N LYS A 30 -19.02 -10.36 -16.93
CA LYS A 30 -20.33 -10.53 -16.29
C LYS A 30 -20.14 -10.93 -14.84
N MET A 31 -20.77 -10.17 -13.96
CA MET A 31 -20.83 -10.44 -12.52
C MET A 31 -22.28 -10.64 -12.12
N ASN A 32 -22.53 -11.55 -11.21
CA ASN A 32 -23.80 -11.70 -10.54
C ASN A 32 -23.60 -11.55 -9.04
N PHE A 33 -24.48 -10.79 -8.41
CA PHE A 33 -24.58 -10.63 -6.98
C PHE A 33 -25.87 -11.25 -6.47
N SER A 34 -25.81 -11.92 -5.31
CA SER A 34 -26.98 -12.50 -4.65
C SER A 34 -26.76 -12.65 -3.15
N LEU A 35 -27.83 -12.87 -2.41
CA LEU A 35 -27.77 -13.31 -1.02
C LEU A 35 -28.03 -14.81 -0.94
N ASP A 36 -27.23 -15.54 -0.15
CA ASP A 36 -27.49 -16.95 0.12
C ASP A 36 -28.66 -17.14 1.11
N ALA A 37 -28.98 -18.39 1.45
CA ALA A 37 -30.08 -18.73 2.35
C ALA A 37 -29.90 -18.17 3.80
N GLN A 38 -28.69 -17.82 4.18
CA GLN A 38 -28.34 -17.18 5.44
C GLN A 38 -28.31 -15.64 5.36
N GLY A 39 -28.65 -15.08 4.19
CA GLY A 39 -28.51 -13.64 3.93
C GLY A 39 -27.06 -13.19 3.85
N ARG A 40 -26.16 -14.05 3.34
CA ARG A 40 -24.76 -13.72 3.13
C ARG A 40 -24.55 -13.16 1.73
N PRO A 41 -23.90 -11.98 1.57
CA PRO A 41 -23.57 -11.45 0.26
C PRO A 41 -22.61 -12.39 -0.49
N THR A 42 -22.94 -12.68 -1.74
CA THR A 42 -22.18 -13.61 -2.59
C THR A 42 -22.10 -13.04 -4.00
N TYR A 43 -20.95 -13.18 -4.65
CA TYR A 43 -20.76 -12.79 -6.04
C TYR A 43 -19.97 -13.83 -6.81
N TYR A 44 -20.08 -13.81 -8.14
CA TYR A 44 -19.16 -14.49 -9.05
C TYR A 44 -18.81 -13.62 -10.24
N LEU A 45 -17.71 -13.92 -10.92
CA LEU A 45 -17.22 -13.14 -12.06
C LEU A 45 -16.81 -14.06 -13.21
N LYS A 46 -17.24 -13.71 -14.42
CA LYS A 46 -16.88 -14.39 -15.67
C LYS A 46 -16.32 -13.40 -16.69
N TYR A 47 -15.42 -13.90 -17.54
CA TYR A 47 -14.90 -13.21 -18.70
C TYR A 47 -15.14 -14.03 -19.96
N LYS A 48 -15.92 -13.49 -20.93
CA LYS A 48 -16.33 -14.20 -22.16
C LYS A 48 -16.87 -15.62 -21.88
N GLY A 49 -17.66 -15.76 -20.80
CA GLY A 49 -18.24 -17.03 -20.38
C GLY A 49 -17.33 -17.95 -19.55
N ARG A 50 -16.03 -17.66 -19.43
CA ARG A 50 -15.07 -18.41 -18.58
C ARG A 50 -15.14 -17.91 -17.14
N ASP A 51 -15.11 -18.82 -16.17
CA ASP A 51 -15.09 -18.46 -14.76
C ASP A 51 -13.73 -17.86 -14.38
N ILE A 52 -13.74 -16.65 -13.76
CA ILE A 52 -12.58 -16.04 -13.11
C ILE A 52 -12.68 -16.26 -11.61
N ILE A 53 -13.79 -15.80 -11.02
CA ILE A 53 -14.13 -15.98 -9.61
C ILE A 53 -15.40 -16.81 -9.53
N LYS A 54 -15.33 -17.94 -8.87
CA LYS A 54 -16.50 -18.77 -8.52
C LYS A 54 -17.29 -18.09 -7.40
N PRO A 55 -18.50 -18.58 -7.05
CA PRO A 55 -19.27 -18.01 -5.95
C PRO A 55 -18.42 -17.79 -4.70
N SER A 56 -18.30 -16.54 -4.29
CA SER A 56 -17.42 -16.03 -3.24
C SER A 56 -18.21 -15.14 -2.30
N HIS A 57 -17.95 -15.28 -0.99
CA HIS A 57 -18.64 -14.53 0.03
C HIS A 57 -17.98 -13.17 0.29
N LEU A 58 -18.81 -12.22 0.75
CA LEU A 58 -18.41 -10.90 1.17
C LEU A 58 -18.92 -10.64 2.60
N GLY A 59 -18.14 -9.91 3.38
CA GLY A 59 -18.56 -9.53 4.73
C GLY A 59 -17.40 -9.06 5.60
N LEU A 60 -17.75 -8.57 6.80
CA LEU A 60 -16.78 -8.10 7.79
C LEU A 60 -17.14 -8.64 9.16
N GLU A 61 -16.15 -9.12 9.89
CA GLU A 61 -16.25 -9.38 11.31
C GLU A 61 -15.86 -8.12 12.07
N LEU A 62 -16.77 -7.62 12.89
CA LEU A 62 -16.49 -6.48 13.76
C LEU A 62 -16.04 -6.96 15.14
N LYS A 63 -15.22 -6.17 15.81
CA LYS A 63 -14.82 -6.43 17.18
C LYS A 63 -16.04 -6.32 18.08
N GLN A 64 -16.28 -7.36 18.85
CA GLN A 64 -17.30 -7.34 19.89
C GLN A 64 -16.72 -6.65 21.13
N GLU A 65 -17.35 -5.55 21.55
CA GLU A 65 -16.97 -4.90 22.79
C GLU A 65 -17.31 -5.79 24.01
N ASP A 66 -16.38 -5.88 24.95
CA ASP A 66 -16.61 -6.60 26.21
C ASP A 66 -17.57 -5.80 27.08
N PRO A 67 -18.77 -6.31 27.38
CA PRO A 67 -19.75 -5.58 28.19
C PRO A 67 -19.24 -5.27 29.59
N ASN A 68 -18.24 -6.02 30.11
CA ASN A 68 -17.65 -5.74 31.42
C ASN A 68 -16.61 -4.61 31.37
N LYS A 69 -16.00 -4.35 30.20
CA LYS A 69 -15.11 -3.21 29.97
C LYS A 69 -15.86 -1.94 29.61
N ALA A 70 -17.09 -2.05 29.12
CA ALA A 70 -17.97 -0.93 28.81
C ALA A 70 -18.49 -0.18 30.05
N GLN A 71 -18.04 -0.53 31.26
CA GLN A 71 -18.40 0.16 32.50
C GLN A 71 -17.60 1.44 32.73
N ASP A 72 -16.59 1.72 31.95
CA ASP A 72 -15.78 2.92 32.13
C ASP A 72 -16.37 4.12 31.38
N PHE A 73 -16.92 5.05 32.15
CA PHE A 73 -17.26 6.44 31.83
C PHE A 73 -18.34 6.75 30.79
N GLU A 74 -18.53 5.99 29.73
CA GLU A 74 -19.42 6.39 28.61
C GLU A 74 -20.83 5.78 28.73
N PHE A 75 -21.00 4.69 29.46
CA PHE A 75 -22.28 3.99 29.57
C PHE A 75 -22.95 4.24 30.93
N LYS A 76 -24.08 4.93 30.89
CA LYS A 76 -24.82 5.31 32.09
C LYS A 76 -25.59 4.15 32.71
N THR A 77 -25.78 3.04 31.99
CA THR A 77 -26.56 1.90 32.49
C THR A 77 -26.02 0.56 32.00
N ARG A 78 -26.30 -0.50 32.78
CA ARG A 78 -26.00 -1.89 32.43
C ARG A 78 -26.73 -2.35 31.14
N ALA A 79 -27.87 -1.73 30.84
CA ALA A 79 -28.64 -1.99 29.62
C ALA A 79 -27.94 -1.47 28.36
N ASP A 80 -27.18 -0.38 28.47
CA ASP A 80 -26.41 0.15 27.34
C ASP A 80 -25.20 -0.73 27.05
N ALA A 81 -24.53 -1.25 28.09
CA ALA A 81 -23.44 -2.21 27.93
C ALA A 81 -23.89 -3.53 27.29
N SER A 82 -25.11 -4.01 27.62
CA SER A 82 -25.66 -5.24 27.03
C SER A 82 -25.97 -5.13 25.53
N LYS A 83 -26.27 -3.93 25.05
CA LYS A 83 -26.47 -3.69 23.60
C LYS A 83 -25.16 -3.79 22.79
N LEU A 84 -24.04 -3.46 23.41
CA LEU A 84 -22.71 -3.60 22.80
C LEU A 84 -22.22 -5.06 22.74
N ALA A 85 -22.73 -5.90 23.65
CA ALA A 85 -22.42 -7.33 23.68
C ALA A 85 -23.11 -8.14 22.57
N GLN A 86 -23.98 -7.51 21.75
CA GLN A 86 -24.59 -8.19 20.63
C GLN A 86 -23.51 -8.53 19.60
N LYS A 87 -23.60 -9.76 19.07
CA LYS A 87 -22.66 -10.24 18.07
C LYS A 87 -22.54 -9.23 16.93
N ALA A 88 -21.36 -8.63 16.82
CA ALA A 88 -21.09 -7.61 15.85
C ALA A 88 -20.51 -8.25 14.59
N ASP A 89 -21.35 -8.70 13.66
CA ASP A 89 -20.88 -9.11 12.33
C ASP A 89 -21.70 -8.43 11.24
N LEU A 90 -21.05 -8.22 10.10
CA LEU A 90 -21.65 -7.76 8.85
C LEU A 90 -21.45 -8.85 7.78
N MET A 91 -21.72 -10.09 8.14
CA MET A 91 -21.50 -11.27 7.29
C MET A 91 -22.79 -11.95 6.85
N THR A 92 -23.81 -11.97 7.71
CA THR A 92 -25.04 -12.75 7.53
C THR A 92 -26.27 -11.97 7.96
N GLY A 93 -27.46 -12.51 7.66
CA GLY A 93 -28.75 -11.94 8.07
C GLY A 93 -29.15 -10.69 7.29
N PHE A 94 -28.52 -10.45 6.16
CA PHE A 94 -28.88 -9.35 5.28
C PHE A 94 -30.13 -9.65 4.46
N VAL A 95 -30.86 -8.58 4.18
CA VAL A 95 -31.89 -8.51 3.14
C VAL A 95 -31.54 -7.36 2.22
N GLU A 96 -31.72 -7.53 0.93
CA GLU A 96 -31.60 -6.44 -0.04
C GLU A 96 -32.82 -5.54 0.10
N THR A 97 -32.58 -4.24 0.32
CA THR A 97 -33.65 -3.24 0.46
C THR A 97 -33.75 -2.33 -0.74
N ASP A 98 -32.66 -2.15 -1.47
CA ASP A 98 -32.61 -1.32 -2.68
C ASP A 98 -31.39 -1.66 -3.52
N HIS A 99 -31.42 -1.33 -4.81
CA HIS A 99 -30.25 -1.27 -5.66
C HIS A 99 -30.38 -0.18 -6.73
N THR A 100 -29.25 0.33 -7.17
CA THR A 100 -29.15 1.31 -8.25
C THR A 100 -28.11 0.88 -9.27
N THR A 101 -28.37 1.21 -10.54
CA THR A 101 -27.42 1.01 -11.63
C THR A 101 -27.10 2.34 -12.31
N ALA A 102 -25.86 2.46 -12.80
CA ALA A 102 -25.42 3.64 -13.55
C ALA A 102 -24.37 3.25 -14.60
N THR A 103 -24.16 4.12 -15.56
CA THR A 103 -23.03 4.06 -16.49
C THR A 103 -22.26 5.37 -16.38
N PHE A 104 -20.95 5.28 -16.38
CA PHE A 104 -20.06 6.43 -16.32
C PHE A 104 -19.03 6.37 -17.45
N ASP A 105 -18.78 7.50 -18.10
CA ASP A 105 -17.80 7.62 -19.18
C ASP A 105 -17.20 9.02 -19.20
N GLU A 106 -15.94 9.12 -18.85
CA GLU A 106 -15.16 10.37 -18.95
C GLU A 106 -13.75 10.07 -19.45
N THR A 107 -13.09 11.09 -19.97
CA THR A 107 -11.65 11.04 -20.25
C THR A 107 -10.97 12.14 -19.45
N TRP A 108 -9.95 11.79 -18.69
CA TRP A 108 -9.19 12.71 -17.87
C TRP A 108 -7.70 12.70 -18.25
N GLN A 109 -7.00 13.77 -17.88
CA GLN A 109 -5.58 13.93 -18.18
C GLN A 109 -4.77 13.75 -16.87
N PRO A 110 -3.85 12.77 -16.80
CA PRO A 110 -2.94 12.65 -15.67
C PRO A 110 -1.95 13.82 -15.64
N VAL A 111 -1.53 14.22 -14.45
CA VAL A 111 -0.52 15.30 -14.27
C VAL A 111 0.83 14.85 -14.81
N TRP A 112 1.14 13.57 -14.72
CA TRP A 112 2.31 12.89 -15.26
C TRP A 112 1.97 11.42 -15.53
N GLY A 113 2.83 10.74 -16.27
CA GLY A 113 2.69 9.34 -16.61
C GLY A 113 3.00 9.08 -18.07
N GLU A 114 2.73 7.87 -18.53
CA GLU A 114 3.04 7.40 -19.89
C GLU A 114 1.96 7.81 -20.88
N GLU A 115 0.77 8.14 -20.41
CA GLU A 115 -0.39 8.46 -21.24
C GLU A 115 -0.81 9.91 -21.06
N SER A 116 -1.15 10.56 -22.17
CA SER A 116 -1.67 11.95 -22.14
C SER A 116 -3.14 12.04 -21.74
N SER A 117 -3.89 10.93 -21.83
CA SER A 117 -5.29 10.85 -21.45
C SER A 117 -5.68 9.41 -21.06
N ILE A 118 -6.54 9.28 -20.08
CA ILE A 118 -7.03 8.00 -19.56
C ILE A 118 -8.57 8.04 -19.60
N ARG A 119 -9.19 7.04 -20.23
CA ARG A 119 -10.65 6.87 -20.21
C ARG A 119 -11.05 6.16 -18.92
N ASN A 120 -12.07 6.68 -18.26
CA ASN A 120 -12.73 6.10 -17.09
C ASN A 120 -14.16 5.72 -17.50
N HIS A 121 -14.35 4.47 -17.91
CA HIS A 121 -15.62 3.98 -18.45
C HIS A 121 -16.02 2.68 -17.76
N TYR A 122 -17.16 2.69 -17.08
CA TYR A 122 -17.68 1.54 -16.36
C TYR A 122 -19.20 1.53 -16.25
N ASN A 123 -19.77 0.35 -16.03
CA ASN A 123 -21.12 0.20 -15.50
C ASN A 123 -21.04 -0.03 -13.99
N GLU A 124 -21.98 0.52 -13.26
CA GLU A 124 -22.02 0.46 -11.79
C GLU A 124 -23.30 -0.21 -11.31
N LEU A 125 -23.18 -1.02 -10.28
CA LEU A 125 -24.26 -1.55 -9.45
C LEU A 125 -23.94 -1.21 -7.98
N CYS A 126 -24.89 -0.59 -7.29
CA CYS A 126 -24.81 -0.34 -5.86
C CYS A 126 -25.99 -1.03 -5.17
N VAL A 127 -25.70 -2.03 -4.35
CA VAL A 127 -26.71 -2.80 -3.60
C VAL A 127 -26.75 -2.32 -2.16
N THR A 128 -27.96 -2.00 -1.67
CA THR A 128 -28.21 -1.62 -0.27
C THR A 128 -28.71 -2.82 0.50
N LEU A 129 -28.02 -3.17 1.57
CA LEU A 129 -28.24 -4.35 2.39
C LEU A 129 -28.56 -3.93 3.84
N SER A 130 -29.67 -4.42 4.37
CA SER A 130 -30.05 -4.19 5.77
C SER A 130 -29.96 -5.49 6.58
N GLN A 131 -29.51 -5.38 7.83
CA GLN A 131 -29.65 -6.43 8.85
C GLN A 131 -30.82 -6.05 9.78
N PRO A 132 -32.03 -6.53 9.55
CA PRO A 132 -33.22 -6.08 10.30
C PRO A 132 -33.09 -6.30 11.82
N LYS A 133 -32.42 -7.39 12.24
CA LYS A 133 -32.24 -7.71 13.67
C LYS A 133 -31.35 -6.70 14.40
N ASN A 134 -30.38 -6.12 13.69
CA ASN A 134 -29.39 -5.19 14.24
C ASN A 134 -29.69 -3.73 13.88
N GLU A 135 -30.69 -3.50 13.02
CA GLU A 135 -31.04 -2.19 12.45
C GLU A 135 -29.79 -1.50 11.86
N ARG A 136 -29.02 -2.26 11.08
CA ARG A 136 -27.79 -1.81 10.41
C ARG A 136 -27.95 -1.88 8.91
N GLU A 137 -27.31 -0.95 8.22
CA GLU A 137 -27.26 -0.87 6.77
C GLU A 137 -25.83 -0.78 6.29
N ILE A 138 -25.53 -1.49 5.22
CA ILE A 138 -24.30 -1.32 4.42
C ILE A 138 -24.66 -1.26 2.94
N LYS A 139 -23.77 -0.72 2.13
CA LYS A 139 -23.86 -0.82 0.68
C LYS A 139 -22.65 -1.55 0.15
N ILE A 140 -22.84 -2.32 -0.92
CA ILE A 140 -21.75 -2.89 -1.70
C ILE A 140 -21.85 -2.29 -3.07
N ARG A 141 -20.79 -1.57 -3.47
CA ARG A 141 -20.72 -0.91 -4.77
C ARG A 141 -19.77 -1.67 -5.67
N PHE A 142 -20.24 -2.03 -6.86
CA PHE A 142 -19.50 -2.70 -7.91
C PHE A 142 -19.35 -1.77 -9.10
N ARG A 143 -18.13 -1.66 -9.65
CA ARG A 143 -17.82 -0.99 -10.91
C ARG A 143 -17.18 -1.97 -11.87
N MET A 144 -17.84 -2.21 -12.98
CA MET A 144 -17.39 -3.14 -14.01
C MET A 144 -16.83 -2.36 -15.18
N PHE A 145 -15.52 -2.45 -15.35
CA PHE A 145 -14.75 -1.90 -16.46
C PHE A 145 -14.59 -2.93 -17.58
N ASP A 146 -14.06 -2.51 -18.74
CA ASP A 146 -13.76 -3.42 -19.85
C ASP A 146 -12.56 -4.35 -19.58
N ASP A 147 -11.77 -4.05 -18.53
CA ASP A 147 -10.59 -4.78 -18.09
C ASP A 147 -10.74 -5.43 -16.70
N GLY A 148 -11.88 -5.23 -16.01
CA GLY A 148 -12.06 -5.88 -14.71
C GLY A 148 -13.20 -5.35 -13.84
N LEU A 149 -13.22 -5.83 -12.60
CA LEU A 149 -14.19 -5.50 -11.57
C LEU A 149 -13.50 -4.84 -10.38
N GLY A 150 -14.01 -3.67 -9.94
CA GLY A 150 -13.73 -3.08 -8.63
C GLY A 150 -14.98 -3.13 -7.76
N PHE A 151 -14.83 -3.44 -6.46
CA PHE A 151 -15.95 -3.35 -5.51
C PHE A 151 -15.46 -2.90 -4.14
N ARG A 152 -16.35 -2.30 -3.35
CA ARG A 152 -16.07 -1.85 -1.99
C ARG A 152 -17.31 -1.88 -1.11
N TYR A 153 -17.08 -1.88 0.20
CA TYR A 153 -18.10 -1.65 1.20
C TYR A 153 -18.26 -0.16 1.47
N GLU A 154 -19.51 0.28 1.63
CA GLU A 154 -19.86 1.65 2.04
C GLU A 154 -20.75 1.58 3.27
N PHE A 155 -20.42 2.39 4.27
CA PHE A 155 -21.11 2.45 5.57
C PHE A 155 -21.79 3.80 5.68
N PRO A 156 -23.10 3.90 5.38
CA PRO A 156 -23.83 5.16 5.48
C PRO A 156 -23.95 5.65 6.93
N ALA A 157 -24.20 6.95 7.10
CA ALA A 157 -24.50 7.52 8.40
C ALA A 157 -25.76 6.89 8.98
N GLN A 158 -25.66 6.29 10.17
CA GLN A 158 -26.72 5.53 10.81
C GLN A 158 -26.51 5.43 12.32
N LYS A 159 -27.59 5.14 13.08
CA LYS A 159 -27.56 5.14 14.54
C LYS A 159 -26.78 3.96 15.13
N ASN A 160 -26.92 2.75 14.53
CA ASN A 160 -26.44 1.51 15.14
C ASN A 160 -25.09 1.02 14.57
N LEU A 161 -24.42 1.85 13.76
CA LEU A 161 -23.07 1.61 13.24
C LEU A 161 -22.38 2.96 13.02
N THR A 162 -22.03 3.66 14.11
CA THR A 162 -21.40 5.00 14.06
C THR A 162 -19.88 4.89 14.13
N TYR A 163 -19.39 4.28 15.21
CA TYR A 163 -17.99 3.93 15.41
C TYR A 163 -17.90 2.41 15.52
N PHE A 164 -16.97 1.82 14.81
CA PHE A 164 -16.78 0.38 14.85
C PHE A 164 -15.34 -0.01 14.54
N THR A 165 -14.93 -1.13 15.10
CA THR A 165 -13.61 -1.70 14.88
C THR A 165 -13.75 -2.94 14.00
N ILE A 166 -12.99 -2.99 12.90
CA ILE A 166 -12.89 -4.17 12.06
C ILE A 166 -11.93 -5.15 12.74
N LYS A 167 -12.41 -6.36 12.97
CA LYS A 167 -11.58 -7.48 13.42
C LYS A 167 -10.99 -8.24 12.24
N GLU A 168 -11.78 -8.48 11.20
CA GLU A 168 -11.31 -9.01 9.92
C GLU A 168 -12.30 -8.69 8.81
N GLU A 169 -11.79 -8.60 7.59
CA GLU A 169 -12.57 -8.54 6.36
C GLU A 169 -12.55 -9.91 5.70
N HIS A 170 -13.72 -10.49 5.48
CA HIS A 170 -13.91 -11.82 4.89
C HIS A 170 -14.33 -11.71 3.42
N THR A 171 -13.58 -10.95 2.64
CA THR A 171 -13.75 -10.84 1.19
C THR A 171 -13.06 -12.01 0.51
N GLN A 172 -13.82 -12.86 -0.17
CA GLN A 172 -13.32 -14.06 -0.81
C GLN A 172 -13.15 -13.88 -2.32
N PHE A 173 -12.16 -14.63 -2.86
CA PHE A 173 -11.87 -14.79 -4.28
C PHE A 173 -11.63 -16.28 -4.55
N ALA A 174 -12.73 -17.03 -4.80
CA ALA A 174 -12.66 -18.47 -5.09
C ALA A 174 -12.22 -18.66 -6.54
N MET A 175 -11.01 -19.14 -6.73
CA MET A 175 -10.40 -19.28 -8.05
C MET A 175 -11.01 -20.43 -8.86
N ALA A 176 -11.06 -20.27 -10.18
CA ALA A 176 -11.64 -21.25 -11.08
C ALA A 176 -10.79 -22.53 -11.23
N GLY A 177 -9.53 -22.51 -10.82
CA GLY A 177 -8.64 -23.66 -10.91
C GLY A 177 -7.28 -23.41 -10.24
N ASP A 178 -6.42 -24.42 -10.31
CA ASP A 178 -5.05 -24.36 -9.80
C ASP A 178 -4.15 -23.60 -10.79
N HIS A 179 -4.23 -22.26 -10.72
CA HIS A 179 -3.54 -21.35 -11.62
C HIS A 179 -2.02 -21.33 -11.36
N THR A 180 -1.24 -20.96 -12.37
CA THR A 180 0.14 -20.53 -12.15
C THR A 180 0.11 -19.12 -11.58
N ALA A 181 0.82 -18.87 -10.49
CA ALA A 181 0.87 -17.59 -9.82
C ALA A 181 2.31 -17.05 -9.73
N TRP A 182 2.44 -15.73 -9.78
CA TRP A 182 3.65 -14.97 -9.46
C TRP A 182 3.36 -14.21 -8.18
N TRP A 183 4.02 -14.61 -7.10
CA TRP A 183 3.69 -14.15 -5.77
C TRP A 183 4.92 -13.91 -4.90
N ILE A 184 4.77 -13.09 -3.89
CA ILE A 184 5.69 -12.93 -2.76
C ILE A 184 4.97 -13.23 -1.46
N PRO A 185 5.68 -13.64 -0.38
CA PRO A 185 5.09 -13.84 0.93
C PRO A 185 4.29 -12.63 1.41
N GLY A 186 3.15 -12.88 2.02
CA GLY A 186 2.41 -11.87 2.76
C GLY A 186 3.19 -11.47 4.01
N ASP A 187 3.36 -10.16 4.21
CA ASP A 187 4.10 -9.61 5.34
C ASP A 187 3.51 -8.25 5.72
N TYR A 188 3.45 -7.94 7.02
CA TYR A 188 2.88 -6.68 7.50
C TYR A 188 3.86 -5.50 7.43
N ASP A 189 5.17 -5.78 7.20
CA ASP A 189 6.22 -4.78 7.33
C ASP A 189 7.13 -4.66 6.11
N THR A 190 7.16 -5.64 5.20
CA THR A 190 8.00 -5.59 4.00
C THR A 190 7.34 -6.21 2.78
N GLN A 191 7.79 -5.78 1.59
CA GLN A 191 7.47 -6.36 0.28
C GLN A 191 8.74 -6.73 -0.51
N GLU A 192 9.88 -6.76 0.16
CA GLU A 192 11.19 -6.93 -0.46
C GLU A 192 11.60 -8.39 -0.57
N TYR A 193 10.64 -9.23 -0.89
CA TYR A 193 10.87 -10.64 -1.20
C TYR A 193 11.08 -10.85 -2.69
N GLU A 194 11.88 -11.85 -3.04
CA GLU A 194 12.01 -12.29 -4.42
C GLU A 194 10.71 -12.98 -4.87
N THR A 195 10.30 -12.72 -6.11
CA THR A 195 9.07 -13.30 -6.65
C THR A 195 9.21 -14.80 -6.86
N VAL A 196 8.24 -15.56 -6.39
CA VAL A 196 8.12 -17.00 -6.60
C VAL A 196 7.09 -17.27 -7.70
N THR A 197 7.42 -18.18 -8.61
CA THR A 197 6.49 -18.70 -9.62
C THR A 197 6.12 -20.13 -9.28
N SER A 198 4.82 -20.41 -9.05
CA SER A 198 4.33 -21.75 -8.72
C SER A 198 2.86 -21.94 -9.05
N LYS A 199 2.34 -23.15 -8.89
CA LYS A 199 0.90 -23.39 -8.81
C LYS A 199 0.36 -22.84 -7.49
N LEU A 200 -0.94 -22.49 -7.46
CA LEU A 200 -1.61 -22.07 -6.23
C LEU A 200 -1.51 -23.14 -5.14
N SER A 201 -1.70 -24.39 -5.50
CA SER A 201 -1.59 -25.55 -4.59
C SER A 201 -0.20 -25.73 -3.96
N GLU A 202 0.85 -25.14 -4.53
CA GLU A 202 2.24 -25.25 -4.05
C GLU A 202 2.63 -24.13 -3.09
N ILE A 203 1.88 -23.01 -3.02
CA ILE A 203 2.21 -21.80 -2.25
C ILE A 203 2.57 -22.16 -0.80
N ARG A 204 1.72 -22.92 -0.12
CA ARG A 204 1.91 -23.31 1.30
C ARG A 204 3.21 -24.07 1.52
N GLY A 205 3.54 -24.96 0.60
CA GLY A 205 4.77 -25.78 0.67
C GLY A 205 6.04 -24.95 0.44
N LEU A 206 5.97 -23.93 -0.40
CA LEU A 206 7.09 -23.07 -0.78
C LEU A 206 7.30 -21.89 0.18
N MET A 207 6.30 -21.51 0.96
CA MET A 207 6.28 -20.31 1.79
C MET A 207 7.52 -20.14 2.68
N LYS A 208 7.93 -21.22 3.36
CA LYS A 208 9.09 -21.18 4.26
C LYS A 208 10.40 -20.81 3.55
N GLY A 209 10.57 -21.26 2.30
CA GLY A 209 11.76 -20.96 1.49
C GLY A 209 11.70 -19.58 0.84
N ALA A 210 10.50 -19.05 0.64
CA ALA A 210 10.26 -17.75 0.03
C ALA A 210 10.50 -16.58 1.01
N VAL A 211 10.28 -16.81 2.31
CA VAL A 211 10.54 -15.79 3.36
C VAL A 211 12.04 -15.71 3.62
N THR A 212 12.66 -14.64 3.10
CA THR A 212 14.07 -14.31 3.33
C THR A 212 14.18 -13.21 4.40
N GLN A 213 15.38 -13.01 4.94
CA GLN A 213 15.60 -12.00 5.97
C GLN A 213 15.53 -10.60 5.39
N ASN A 214 14.82 -9.70 6.08
CA ASN A 214 14.71 -8.28 5.81
C ASN A 214 14.98 -7.45 7.07
N SER A 215 15.14 -6.13 6.91
CA SER A 215 15.41 -5.18 8.00
C SER A 215 14.26 -5.10 9.02
N SER A 216 13.02 -5.20 8.52
CA SER A 216 11.79 -5.37 9.30
C SER A 216 10.91 -6.38 8.59
N GLN A 217 10.30 -7.29 9.33
CA GLN A 217 9.42 -8.31 8.74
C GLN A 217 8.48 -8.92 9.79
N THR A 218 7.25 -9.12 9.38
CA THR A 218 6.24 -9.89 10.13
C THR A 218 5.43 -10.73 9.14
N PRO A 219 6.01 -11.87 8.69
CA PRO A 219 5.39 -12.67 7.63
C PRO A 219 4.10 -13.35 8.09
N ILE A 220 3.13 -13.34 7.20
CA ILE A 220 1.86 -14.05 7.37
C ILE A 220 2.07 -15.50 6.94
N TRP A 221 2.45 -16.35 7.85
CA TRP A 221 2.62 -17.77 7.56
C TRP A 221 1.29 -18.42 7.10
N GLN A 222 1.32 -19.64 6.61
CA GLN A 222 0.16 -20.44 6.25
C GLN A 222 -0.51 -20.12 4.89
N GLY A 223 0.24 -19.57 3.92
CA GLY A 223 -0.26 -19.31 2.58
C GLY A 223 -0.69 -17.87 2.35
N GLY A 224 -0.32 -16.95 3.26
CA GLY A 224 -0.53 -15.53 3.06
C GLY A 224 0.39 -14.97 1.96
N VAL A 225 -0.17 -14.27 0.98
CA VAL A 225 0.57 -13.64 -0.12
C VAL A 225 0.24 -12.16 -0.24
N GLN A 226 1.16 -11.40 -0.83
CA GLN A 226 0.94 -9.97 -1.14
C GLN A 226 0.00 -9.79 -2.34
N THR A 227 -0.61 -8.64 -2.42
CA THR A 227 -1.15 -8.07 -3.66
C THR A 227 -0.14 -7.04 -4.23
N ALA A 228 -0.08 -6.72 -5.53
CA ALA A 228 -0.90 -7.26 -6.59
C ALA A 228 -0.47 -8.69 -6.94
N LEU A 229 -1.38 -9.63 -6.82
CA LEU A 229 -1.12 -11.02 -7.13
C LEU A 229 -1.46 -11.30 -8.60
N MET A 230 -0.45 -11.71 -9.38
CA MET A 230 -0.62 -12.08 -10.79
C MET A 230 -0.77 -13.59 -10.94
N MET A 231 -1.73 -14.01 -11.75
CA MET A 231 -1.98 -15.41 -12.04
C MET A 231 -2.22 -15.64 -13.53
N LYS A 232 -2.03 -16.89 -13.97
CA LYS A 232 -2.41 -17.38 -15.28
C LYS A 232 -3.22 -18.67 -15.15
N SER A 233 -4.43 -18.66 -15.66
CA SER A 233 -5.31 -19.85 -15.68
C SER A 233 -4.81 -20.90 -16.67
N GLN A 234 -5.28 -22.13 -16.54
CA GLN A 234 -4.92 -23.23 -17.45
C GLN A 234 -5.40 -22.99 -18.88
N ASP A 235 -6.50 -22.27 -19.05
CA ASP A 235 -7.07 -21.88 -20.35
C ASP A 235 -6.52 -20.56 -20.89
N GLY A 236 -5.46 -20.02 -20.25
CA GLY A 236 -4.64 -18.92 -20.75
C GLY A 236 -5.06 -17.52 -20.34
N LEU A 237 -6.09 -17.36 -19.47
CA LEU A 237 -6.41 -16.04 -18.91
C LEU A 237 -5.37 -15.58 -17.92
N TYR A 238 -4.98 -14.30 -18.01
CA TYR A 238 -4.22 -13.61 -16.99
C TYR A 238 -5.19 -12.92 -16.03
N ILE A 239 -4.91 -13.00 -14.74
CA ILE A 239 -5.77 -12.48 -13.66
C ILE A 239 -4.88 -11.78 -12.64
N ASN A 240 -5.28 -10.59 -12.21
CA ASN A 240 -4.60 -9.85 -11.15
C ASN A 240 -5.58 -9.49 -10.03
N LEU A 241 -5.21 -9.80 -8.79
CA LEU A 241 -5.96 -9.41 -7.59
C LEU A 241 -5.18 -8.30 -6.87
N HIS A 242 -5.85 -7.18 -6.63
CA HIS A 242 -5.25 -6.03 -5.95
C HIS A 242 -6.30 -5.21 -5.20
N GLU A 243 -5.91 -4.04 -4.73
CA GLU A 243 -6.77 -3.03 -4.12
C GLU A 243 -6.47 -1.65 -4.67
N ALA A 244 -7.44 -0.74 -4.57
CA ALA A 244 -7.27 0.65 -4.97
C ALA A 244 -7.82 1.61 -3.90
N ALA A 245 -7.25 2.82 -3.84
CA ALA A 245 -7.65 3.87 -2.91
C ALA A 245 -7.63 3.39 -1.43
N CYS A 246 -6.51 2.82 -0.98
CA CYS A 246 -6.32 2.44 0.42
C CYS A 246 -6.12 3.69 1.29
N ILE A 247 -7.24 4.26 1.73
CA ILE A 247 -7.31 5.50 2.51
C ILE A 247 -8.10 5.20 3.79
N ASP A 248 -7.53 5.59 4.95
CA ASP A 248 -8.09 5.39 6.29
C ASP A 248 -8.53 3.93 6.52
N TYR A 249 -7.69 3.00 6.10
CA TYR A 249 -7.94 1.57 6.18
C TYR A 249 -6.61 0.80 6.20
N SER A 250 -6.64 -0.44 6.70
CA SER A 250 -5.48 -1.35 6.66
C SER A 250 -5.31 -1.98 5.29
N THR A 251 -4.06 -2.21 4.92
CA THR A 251 -3.70 -2.85 3.65
C THR A 251 -4.12 -4.32 3.61
N MET A 252 -4.65 -4.76 2.47
CA MET A 252 -5.10 -6.12 2.25
C MET A 252 -3.96 -7.03 1.78
N HIS A 253 -3.77 -8.15 2.46
CA HIS A 253 -3.09 -9.35 1.97
C HIS A 253 -4.13 -10.40 1.62
N LEU A 254 -3.69 -11.50 1.04
CA LEU A 254 -4.55 -12.61 0.66
C LEU A 254 -4.09 -13.89 1.37
N ASN A 255 -4.98 -14.54 2.12
CA ASN A 255 -4.74 -15.85 2.70
C ASN A 255 -5.34 -16.93 1.81
N TYR A 256 -4.53 -17.88 1.39
CA TYR A 256 -4.93 -18.94 0.47
C TYR A 256 -5.33 -20.22 1.20
N ASP A 257 -6.55 -20.68 0.98
CA ASP A 257 -7.02 -22.01 1.33
C ASP A 257 -6.84 -22.95 0.12
N ASP A 258 -5.85 -23.82 0.21
CA ASP A 258 -5.49 -24.79 -0.83
C ASP A 258 -6.53 -25.90 -1.04
N LYS A 259 -7.44 -26.14 -0.08
CA LYS A 259 -8.51 -27.13 -0.20
C LYS A 259 -9.67 -26.64 -1.06
N THR A 260 -9.99 -25.36 -0.92
CA THR A 260 -11.11 -24.73 -1.64
C THR A 260 -10.64 -23.91 -2.83
N MET A 261 -9.31 -23.70 -3.00
CA MET A 261 -8.70 -22.79 -3.97
C MET A 261 -9.23 -21.37 -3.82
N THR A 262 -9.40 -20.91 -2.59
CA THR A 262 -9.99 -19.61 -2.28
C THR A 262 -8.97 -18.73 -1.60
N PHE A 263 -8.78 -17.53 -2.13
CA PHE A 263 -8.16 -16.43 -1.38
C PHE A 263 -9.22 -15.73 -0.54
N GLU A 264 -8.85 -15.36 0.68
CA GLU A 264 -9.63 -14.50 1.54
C GLU A 264 -8.76 -13.32 1.98
N SER A 265 -9.33 -12.13 2.03
CA SER A 265 -8.64 -10.95 2.52
C SER A 265 -8.07 -11.18 3.92
N TRP A 266 -6.89 -10.63 4.16
CA TRP A 266 -6.20 -10.69 5.44
C TRP A 266 -5.60 -9.31 5.69
N LEU A 267 -6.22 -8.55 6.58
CA LEU A 267 -5.81 -7.17 6.84
C LEU A 267 -4.63 -7.10 7.82
N THR A 268 -3.80 -6.07 7.66
CA THR A 268 -2.72 -5.78 8.60
C THR A 268 -3.29 -5.31 9.94
N PRO A 269 -2.92 -5.91 11.08
CA PRO A 269 -3.37 -5.48 12.40
C PRO A 269 -2.63 -4.23 12.87
N ASP A 270 -3.22 -3.56 13.87
CA ASP A 270 -2.54 -2.61 14.73
C ASP A 270 -1.85 -3.31 15.92
N ALA A 271 -1.25 -2.53 16.83
CA ALA A 271 -0.59 -3.01 18.05
C ALA A 271 -1.52 -3.80 19.01
N ARG A 272 -2.83 -3.74 18.82
CA ARG A 272 -3.84 -4.46 19.63
C ARG A 272 -4.45 -5.65 18.90
N GLY A 273 -4.04 -5.89 17.65
CA GLY A 273 -4.59 -6.91 16.77
C GLY A 273 -5.90 -6.50 16.07
N ASP A 274 -6.28 -5.23 16.14
CA ASP A 274 -7.45 -4.69 15.44
C ASP A 274 -7.07 -4.30 14.00
N LYS A 275 -7.99 -4.44 13.06
CA LYS A 275 -7.71 -4.27 11.62
C LYS A 275 -8.12 -2.91 11.06
N GLY A 276 -8.83 -2.12 11.85
CA GLY A 276 -9.22 -0.76 11.49
C GLY A 276 -10.26 -0.18 12.43
N TYR A 277 -10.21 1.14 12.62
CA TYR A 277 -11.16 1.93 13.39
C TYR A 277 -11.89 2.86 12.44
N LEU A 278 -13.20 2.69 12.29
CA LEU A 278 -13.98 3.43 11.32
C LEU A 278 -15.09 4.24 11.97
N GLN A 279 -15.38 5.38 11.35
CA GLN A 279 -16.54 6.22 11.70
C GLN A 279 -17.42 6.38 10.46
N ALA A 280 -18.67 5.95 10.55
CA ALA A 280 -19.64 6.19 9.47
C ALA A 280 -20.06 7.68 9.42
N PRO A 281 -20.24 8.27 8.21
CA PRO A 281 -20.15 7.61 6.92
C PRO A 281 -18.70 7.40 6.46
N CYS A 282 -18.40 6.21 5.93
CA CYS A 282 -17.07 5.87 5.44
C CYS A 282 -17.14 4.75 4.39
N THR A 283 -16.00 4.44 3.79
CA THR A 283 -15.89 3.36 2.78
C THR A 283 -14.63 2.54 3.03
N SER A 284 -14.65 1.27 2.63
CA SER A 284 -13.41 0.49 2.48
C SER A 284 -12.65 0.92 1.22
N PRO A 285 -11.38 0.53 1.06
CA PRO A 285 -10.72 0.53 -0.24
C PRO A 285 -11.48 -0.33 -1.25
N TRP A 286 -11.20 -0.12 -2.53
CA TRP A 286 -11.70 -0.99 -3.59
C TRP A 286 -10.91 -2.30 -3.62
N ARG A 287 -11.61 -3.42 -3.75
CA ARG A 287 -11.03 -4.71 -4.08
C ARG A 287 -11.11 -4.88 -5.58
N THR A 288 -10.03 -5.29 -6.24
CA THR A 288 -9.93 -5.29 -7.70
C THR A 288 -9.61 -6.66 -8.25
N VAL A 289 -10.29 -7.02 -9.35
CA VAL A 289 -10.01 -8.20 -10.17
C VAL A 289 -9.84 -7.72 -11.59
N ILE A 290 -8.61 -7.71 -12.09
CA ILE A 290 -8.30 -7.37 -13.49
C ILE A 290 -8.08 -8.69 -14.23
N ALA A 291 -8.60 -8.83 -15.47
CA ALA A 291 -8.33 -10.02 -16.28
C ALA A 291 -8.29 -9.71 -17.78
N GLY A 292 -7.48 -10.51 -18.49
CA GLY A 292 -7.29 -10.38 -19.93
C GLY A 292 -6.72 -11.64 -20.57
N GLU A 293 -6.67 -11.66 -21.89
CA GLU A 293 -6.16 -12.79 -22.66
C GLU A 293 -4.62 -12.74 -22.83
N HIS A 294 -4.03 -11.58 -22.57
CA HIS A 294 -2.58 -11.36 -22.62
C HIS A 294 -2.08 -10.70 -21.34
N GLY A 295 -0.83 -10.95 -20.95
CA GLY A 295 -0.22 -10.24 -19.82
C GLY A 295 -0.20 -8.71 -20.04
N ALA A 296 -0.06 -8.27 -21.28
CA ALA A 296 -0.10 -6.86 -21.64
C ALA A 296 -1.46 -6.19 -21.31
N ASP A 297 -2.56 -6.94 -21.31
CA ASP A 297 -3.90 -6.40 -20.94
C ASP A 297 -3.92 -5.99 -19.45
N ILE A 298 -3.23 -6.75 -18.60
CA ILE A 298 -3.08 -6.43 -17.18
C ILE A 298 -2.24 -5.17 -16.99
N LEU A 299 -1.09 -5.10 -17.69
CA LEU A 299 -0.18 -3.94 -17.62
C LEU A 299 -0.84 -2.66 -18.16
N ALA A 300 -1.67 -2.79 -19.19
CA ALA A 300 -2.38 -1.66 -19.81
C ALA A 300 -3.58 -1.16 -18.98
N SER A 301 -4.04 -1.91 -17.99
CA SER A 301 -5.19 -1.51 -17.16
C SER A 301 -4.89 -0.21 -16.40
N ARG A 302 -5.87 0.70 -16.41
CA ARG A 302 -5.87 1.93 -15.63
C ARG A 302 -6.96 1.92 -14.56
N MET A 303 -7.55 0.75 -14.30
CA MET A 303 -8.64 0.59 -13.35
C MET A 303 -8.24 1.04 -11.94
N THR A 304 -7.02 0.73 -11.48
CA THR A 304 -6.54 1.14 -10.16
C THR A 304 -6.51 2.67 -10.02
N LEU A 305 -6.09 3.40 -11.06
CA LEU A 305 -6.17 4.86 -11.07
C LEU A 305 -7.61 5.34 -11.13
N ASN A 306 -8.43 4.76 -12.01
CA ASN A 306 -9.82 5.16 -12.24
C ASN A 306 -10.73 4.97 -11.00
N LEU A 307 -10.37 4.09 -10.09
CA LEU A 307 -11.06 3.88 -8.81
C LEU A 307 -10.66 4.90 -7.72
N ASN A 308 -9.65 5.72 -7.96
CA ASN A 308 -9.28 6.83 -7.08
C ASN A 308 -10.02 8.11 -7.42
N GLU A 309 -10.12 9.02 -6.46
CA GLU A 309 -10.72 10.34 -6.66
C GLU A 309 -9.88 11.20 -7.62
N PRO A 310 -10.50 12.15 -8.32
CA PRO A 310 -9.78 13.12 -9.13
C PRO A 310 -8.73 13.89 -8.32
N CYS A 311 -7.78 14.50 -9.04
CA CYS A 311 -6.71 15.31 -8.45
C CYS A 311 -7.27 16.40 -7.53
N LYS A 312 -6.77 16.46 -6.29
CA LYS A 312 -7.14 17.46 -5.27
C LYS A 312 -6.18 18.65 -5.20
N ILE A 313 -5.07 18.60 -5.92
CA ILE A 313 -4.07 19.68 -5.96
C ILE A 313 -4.46 20.67 -7.06
N LYS A 314 -4.72 21.91 -6.70
CA LYS A 314 -5.20 22.95 -7.63
C LYS A 314 -4.14 23.39 -8.64
N ASP A 315 -2.91 23.60 -8.18
CA ASP A 315 -1.78 23.98 -9.01
C ASP A 315 -0.78 22.82 -9.04
N THR A 316 -0.69 22.13 -10.15
CA THR A 316 0.19 20.99 -10.37
C THR A 316 1.43 21.33 -11.21
N SER A 317 1.64 22.59 -11.58
CA SER A 317 2.70 23.04 -12.49
C SER A 317 4.13 22.76 -11.97
N TRP A 318 4.28 22.62 -10.67
CA TRP A 318 5.54 22.33 -9.99
C TRP A 318 5.88 20.83 -9.92
N ILE A 319 4.90 19.95 -10.18
CA ILE A 319 5.07 18.49 -10.14
C ILE A 319 5.67 18.03 -11.46
N LYS A 320 6.87 17.44 -11.43
CA LYS A 320 7.56 16.97 -12.62
C LYS A 320 8.31 15.67 -12.33
N PRO A 321 8.11 14.61 -13.13
CA PRO A 321 8.98 13.43 -13.10
C PRO A 321 10.45 13.84 -13.23
N THR A 322 11.30 13.18 -12.49
CA THR A 322 12.71 13.58 -12.32
C THR A 322 13.62 12.38 -12.50
N LYS A 323 14.58 12.47 -13.41
CA LYS A 323 15.68 11.50 -13.51
C LYS A 323 16.76 11.92 -12.53
N TYR A 324 17.15 11.05 -11.62
CA TYR A 324 18.16 11.40 -10.62
C TYR A 324 19.18 10.28 -10.40
N ILE A 325 20.32 10.65 -9.83
CA ILE A 325 21.31 9.74 -9.29
C ILE A 325 21.41 9.95 -7.79
N GLY A 326 21.92 8.94 -7.05
CA GLY A 326 21.98 9.00 -5.60
C GLY A 326 23.38 8.73 -5.05
N VAL A 327 23.78 9.52 -4.04
CA VAL A 327 24.87 9.19 -3.12
C VAL A 327 24.31 8.18 -2.13
N TRP A 328 24.38 6.91 -2.47
CA TRP A 328 23.74 5.80 -1.79
C TRP A 328 24.52 4.48 -2.02
N TRP A 329 24.91 4.20 -3.28
CA TRP A 329 25.55 2.95 -3.64
C TRP A 329 26.90 2.73 -2.94
N ASP A 330 27.65 3.80 -2.66
CA ASP A 330 28.90 3.73 -1.88
C ASP A 330 28.65 3.12 -0.50
N MET A 331 27.54 3.46 0.16
CA MET A 331 27.19 2.95 1.48
C MET A 331 26.64 1.53 1.41
N ILE A 332 25.76 1.22 0.46
CA ILE A 332 25.19 -0.11 0.27
C ILE A 332 26.27 -1.15 -0.03
N THR A 333 27.35 -0.77 -0.74
CA THR A 333 28.49 -1.65 -1.01
C THR A 333 29.56 -1.64 0.11
N ASN A 334 29.35 -0.88 1.19
CA ASN A 334 30.32 -0.65 2.27
C ASN A 334 31.65 -0.04 1.79
N LYS A 335 31.66 0.69 0.69
CA LYS A 335 32.80 1.53 0.26
C LYS A 335 32.89 2.77 1.11
N GLY A 336 31.74 3.34 1.49
CA GLY A 336 31.61 4.48 2.37
C GLY A 336 30.60 4.25 3.49
N THR A 337 30.38 5.27 4.31
CA THR A 337 29.48 5.22 5.47
C THR A 337 28.41 6.29 5.39
N TRP A 338 27.22 6.01 5.96
CA TRP A 338 26.22 7.05 6.27
C TRP A 338 26.67 7.92 7.44
N ALA A 339 27.34 7.30 8.44
CA ALA A 339 27.85 7.99 9.63
C ALA A 339 29.09 8.82 9.32
N TYR A 340 29.18 10.01 9.94
CA TYR A 340 30.34 10.91 9.85
C TYR A 340 31.51 10.49 10.73
N THR A 341 31.23 9.90 11.89
CA THR A 341 32.23 9.64 12.92
C THR A 341 32.10 8.24 13.51
N ASN A 342 33.16 7.75 14.14
CA ASN A 342 33.18 6.54 14.96
C ASN A 342 33.25 6.85 16.46
N ASP A 343 33.21 8.13 16.85
CA ASP A 343 33.38 8.54 18.25
C ASP A 343 32.15 8.23 19.12
N PHE A 344 30.97 8.02 18.49
CA PHE A 344 29.71 7.83 19.20
C PHE A 344 29.18 6.41 19.09
N SER A 345 28.96 5.76 20.23
CA SER A 345 28.22 4.50 20.34
C SER A 345 26.71 4.71 20.54
N THR A 346 26.31 5.93 20.86
CA THR A 346 24.91 6.36 21.02
C THR A 346 24.78 7.83 20.68
N VAL A 347 23.65 8.20 20.11
CA VAL A 347 23.35 9.59 19.72
C VAL A 347 22.10 10.07 20.44
N LYS A 348 22.17 11.25 21.05
CA LYS A 348 21.03 11.94 21.60
C LYS A 348 20.92 13.31 20.96
N LEU A 349 19.86 13.53 20.20
CA LEU A 349 19.63 14.77 19.46
C LEU A 349 19.63 15.97 20.41
N GLY A 350 20.38 17.03 20.05
CA GLY A 350 20.52 18.24 20.85
C GLY A 350 21.50 18.14 22.01
N GLU A 351 22.08 16.94 22.30
CA GLU A 351 23.07 16.75 23.37
C GLU A 351 24.42 16.24 22.84
N THR A 352 24.42 15.39 21.79
CA THR A 352 25.62 14.85 21.18
C THR A 352 26.41 15.96 20.45
N ASP A 353 27.67 16.15 20.81
CA ASP A 353 28.52 17.22 20.30
C ASP A 353 29.26 16.82 19.02
N TYR A 354 28.66 17.07 17.88
CA TYR A 354 29.27 16.82 16.58
C TYR A 354 30.38 17.85 16.21
N ALA A 355 30.41 19.03 16.84
CA ALA A 355 31.41 20.05 16.53
C ALA A 355 32.84 19.62 16.88
N HIS A 356 32.99 18.71 17.86
CA HIS A 356 34.29 18.18 18.29
C HIS A 356 34.53 16.72 17.87
N ALA A 357 33.57 16.11 17.16
CA ALA A 357 33.71 14.75 16.66
C ALA A 357 34.75 14.64 15.53
N LYS A 358 35.51 13.58 15.51
CA LYS A 358 36.50 13.32 14.45
C LYS A 358 35.82 12.62 13.25
N PRO A 359 36.03 13.13 12.01
CA PRO A 359 35.54 12.46 10.84
C PRO A 359 36.19 11.06 10.72
N ASN A 360 35.38 10.05 10.35
CA ASN A 360 35.90 8.70 10.14
C ASN A 360 36.68 8.54 8.81
N GLY A 361 36.61 9.55 7.93
CA GLY A 361 37.32 9.59 6.65
C GLY A 361 36.66 8.76 5.54
N THR A 362 35.50 8.16 5.80
CA THR A 362 34.74 7.33 4.86
C THR A 362 33.30 7.80 4.65
N HIS A 363 32.88 8.90 5.28
CA HIS A 363 31.57 9.48 5.12
C HIS A 363 31.33 9.91 3.67
N SER A 364 30.34 9.28 2.99
CA SER A 364 30.12 9.50 1.55
C SER A 364 29.30 10.75 1.25
N ALA A 365 28.46 11.20 2.17
CA ALA A 365 27.62 12.38 2.00
C ALA A 365 28.36 13.70 2.33
N ASN A 366 29.65 13.80 1.99
CA ASN A 366 30.41 15.03 2.17
C ASN A 366 30.30 15.95 0.94
N THR A 367 30.52 17.25 1.16
CA THR A 367 30.36 18.30 0.14
C THR A 367 31.15 18.03 -1.14
N GLU A 368 32.39 17.57 -1.04
CA GLU A 368 33.25 17.32 -2.21
C GLU A 368 32.75 16.13 -3.04
N ASN A 369 32.36 15.03 -2.39
CA ASN A 369 31.83 13.88 -3.10
C ASN A 369 30.49 14.23 -3.76
N VAL A 370 29.61 14.96 -3.07
CA VAL A 370 28.31 15.39 -3.64
C VAL A 370 28.50 16.27 -4.87
N LYS A 371 29.48 17.18 -4.89
CA LYS A 371 29.80 17.99 -6.09
C LYS A 371 30.21 17.12 -7.28
N ARG A 372 30.93 16.02 -7.06
CA ARG A 372 31.28 15.05 -8.13
C ARG A 372 30.03 14.39 -8.72
N TYR A 373 29.04 14.03 -7.88
CA TYR A 373 27.75 13.51 -8.34
C TYR A 373 26.96 14.56 -9.12
N ILE A 374 26.99 15.83 -8.67
CA ILE A 374 26.36 16.95 -9.39
C ILE A 374 27.00 17.14 -10.78
N ASP A 375 28.33 17.11 -10.89
CA ASP A 375 29.03 17.20 -12.17
C ASP A 375 28.63 16.05 -13.09
N PHE A 376 28.63 14.82 -12.59
CA PHE A 376 28.18 13.65 -13.35
C PHE A 376 26.72 13.77 -13.80
N ALA A 377 25.84 14.23 -12.94
CA ALA A 377 24.43 14.46 -13.27
C ALA A 377 24.28 15.47 -14.41
N ALA A 378 24.98 16.61 -14.32
CA ALA A 378 24.95 17.65 -15.33
C ALA A 378 25.50 17.16 -16.69
N GLU A 379 26.60 16.42 -16.69
CA GLU A 379 27.27 15.90 -17.90
C GLU A 379 26.44 14.81 -18.59
N ASN A 380 25.65 14.04 -17.84
CA ASN A 380 24.91 12.89 -18.34
C ASN A 380 23.39 13.11 -18.45
N GLY A 381 22.91 14.34 -18.26
CA GLY A 381 21.52 14.71 -18.48
C GLY A 381 20.55 14.18 -17.43
N PHE A 382 21.01 14.04 -16.18
CA PHE A 382 20.16 13.83 -15.01
C PHE A 382 19.64 15.16 -14.48
N ASP A 383 18.42 15.16 -13.98
CA ASP A 383 17.76 16.38 -13.49
C ASP A 383 18.15 16.70 -12.05
N ALA A 384 18.54 15.67 -11.27
CA ALA A 384 18.77 15.84 -9.84
C ALA A 384 19.79 14.84 -9.24
N VAL A 385 20.23 15.17 -8.02
CA VAL A 385 21.03 14.29 -7.14
C VAL A 385 20.31 14.13 -5.81
N LEU A 386 20.12 12.89 -5.38
CA LEU A 386 19.69 12.49 -4.04
C LEU A 386 20.92 12.25 -3.17
N VAL A 387 20.91 12.69 -1.90
CA VAL A 387 21.99 12.42 -0.96
C VAL A 387 21.43 11.79 0.31
N GLU A 388 21.78 10.55 0.56
CA GLU A 388 21.53 9.88 1.83
C GLU A 388 22.69 10.12 2.81
N GLY A 389 22.43 10.06 4.11
CA GLY A 389 23.47 10.23 5.13
C GLY A 389 23.92 11.68 5.37
N TRP A 390 23.18 12.68 4.89
CA TRP A 390 23.58 14.09 4.95
C TRP A 390 23.46 14.72 6.34
N ASN A 391 22.55 14.23 7.18
CA ASN A 391 22.18 14.80 8.48
C ASN A 391 22.70 13.95 9.64
N ILE A 392 22.81 14.55 10.84
CA ILE A 392 23.30 13.89 12.05
C ILE A 392 22.38 12.76 12.52
N GLY A 393 22.97 11.73 13.16
CA GLY A 393 22.22 10.63 13.81
C GLY A 393 22.51 9.23 13.30
N TRP A 394 23.21 9.07 12.17
CA TRP A 394 23.44 7.77 11.54
C TRP A 394 24.41 6.85 12.29
N GLU A 395 25.12 7.32 13.30
CA GLU A 395 25.99 6.50 14.15
C GLU A 395 25.21 5.50 15.01
N ASP A 396 23.93 5.82 15.31
CA ASP A 396 23.10 5.05 16.24
C ASP A 396 21.62 5.09 15.81
N TRP A 397 21.34 4.75 14.53
CA TRP A 397 20.00 4.92 13.95
C TRP A 397 19.21 3.63 13.88
N PHE A 398 19.84 2.51 13.48
CA PHE A 398 19.16 1.29 13.08
C PHE A 398 19.01 0.29 14.24
N GLY A 399 17.86 -0.37 14.32
CA GLY A 399 17.62 -1.53 15.16
C GLY A 399 17.34 -1.26 16.64
N HIS A 400 17.29 0.01 17.06
CA HIS A 400 17.08 0.39 18.45
C HIS A 400 15.65 0.85 18.77
N GLU A 401 14.78 0.96 17.76
CA GLU A 401 13.40 1.46 17.91
C GLU A 401 13.37 2.79 18.71
N LYS A 402 14.24 3.71 18.35
CA LYS A 402 14.37 5.02 18.99
C LYS A 402 13.27 5.97 18.52
N ASP A 403 12.62 6.65 19.44
CA ASP A 403 11.61 7.66 19.10
C ASP A 403 12.23 8.91 18.48
N TYR A 404 13.35 9.39 19.04
CA TYR A 404 14.05 10.58 18.55
C TYR A 404 15.37 10.18 17.87
N VAL A 405 15.31 9.90 16.55
CA VAL A 405 16.47 9.46 15.77
C VAL A 405 17.09 10.60 15.00
N PHE A 406 16.30 11.31 14.18
CA PHE A 406 16.71 12.39 13.30
C PHE A 406 15.89 13.65 13.55
N ASP A 407 16.47 14.83 13.28
CA ASP A 407 15.78 16.13 13.35
C ASP A 407 15.45 16.72 11.97
N PHE A 408 15.97 16.08 10.91
CA PHE A 408 15.72 16.42 9.50
C PHE A 408 16.15 17.82 9.05
N VAL A 409 16.99 18.51 9.82
CA VAL A 409 17.43 19.88 9.50
C VAL A 409 18.91 20.15 9.84
N THR A 410 19.57 19.30 10.63
CA THR A 410 20.95 19.50 11.04
C THR A 410 21.90 18.66 10.19
N PRO A 411 22.67 19.26 9.27
CA PRO A 411 23.65 18.55 8.46
C PRO A 411 24.85 18.12 9.30
N TYR A 412 25.58 17.12 8.81
CA TYR A 412 26.92 16.82 9.31
C TYR A 412 27.92 17.99 9.06
N PRO A 413 29.02 18.10 9.84
CA PRO A 413 29.96 19.18 9.69
C PRO A 413 30.63 19.32 8.32
N ASP A 414 30.72 18.22 7.55
CA ASP A 414 31.30 18.15 6.21
C ASP A 414 30.30 18.29 5.08
N PHE A 415 28.99 18.49 5.39
CA PHE A 415 27.92 18.67 4.41
C PHE A 415 27.40 20.12 4.42
N ASP A 416 27.88 20.93 3.51
CA ASP A 416 27.45 22.33 3.36
C ASP A 416 26.24 22.44 2.44
N VAL A 417 25.03 22.45 3.02
CA VAL A 417 23.74 22.50 2.33
C VAL A 417 23.67 23.67 1.34
N LYS A 418 24.13 24.85 1.75
CA LYS A 418 24.05 26.06 0.93
C LYS A 418 25.02 26.01 -0.26
N ALA A 419 26.28 25.66 0.00
CA ALA A 419 27.29 25.54 -1.05
C ALA A 419 26.93 24.47 -2.08
N ILE A 420 26.34 23.33 -1.64
CA ILE A 420 25.85 22.26 -2.52
C ILE A 420 24.69 22.75 -3.38
N HIS A 421 23.71 23.45 -2.78
CA HIS A 421 22.55 23.97 -3.52
C HIS A 421 23.00 24.99 -4.58
N GLU A 422 23.87 25.95 -4.20
CA GLU A 422 24.39 26.97 -5.13
C GLU A 422 25.20 26.32 -6.28
N TYR A 423 26.00 25.30 -5.96
CA TYR A 423 26.75 24.55 -6.97
C TYR A 423 25.85 23.79 -7.94
N ALA A 424 24.87 23.05 -7.42
CA ALA A 424 23.90 22.31 -8.23
C ALA A 424 23.10 23.26 -9.14
N ALA A 425 22.62 24.38 -8.60
CA ALA A 425 21.90 25.39 -9.36
C ALA A 425 22.77 25.98 -10.51
N SER A 426 24.07 26.21 -10.27
CA SER A 426 25.02 26.69 -11.30
C SER A 426 25.19 25.71 -12.46
N LYS A 427 24.93 24.41 -12.23
CA LYS A 427 25.00 23.32 -13.22
C LYS A 427 23.63 22.96 -13.81
N GLY A 428 22.53 23.60 -13.36
CA GLY A 428 21.17 23.27 -13.77
C GLY A 428 20.62 21.96 -13.16
N VAL A 429 21.26 21.44 -12.11
CA VAL A 429 20.89 20.23 -11.40
C VAL A 429 20.12 20.59 -10.12
N LYS A 430 19.11 19.82 -9.75
CA LYS A 430 18.35 19.95 -8.50
C LYS A 430 18.88 19.00 -7.44
N MET A 431 18.58 19.29 -6.18
CA MET A 431 18.85 18.39 -5.07
C MET A 431 17.55 17.74 -4.58
N ILE A 432 17.59 16.44 -4.27
CA ILE A 432 16.51 15.71 -3.61
C ILE A 432 16.93 15.46 -2.17
N MET A 433 16.05 15.78 -1.23
CA MET A 433 16.28 15.57 0.20
C MET A 433 16.00 14.12 0.57
N HIS A 434 16.76 13.58 1.52
CA HIS A 434 16.50 12.29 2.15
C HIS A 434 16.06 12.47 3.60
N HIS A 435 14.91 11.92 3.94
CA HIS A 435 14.38 11.85 5.30
C HIS A 435 14.24 10.39 5.71
N GLU A 436 15.31 9.79 6.25
CA GLU A 436 15.21 8.49 6.91
C GLU A 436 14.60 8.67 8.30
N THR A 437 13.59 7.85 8.62
CA THR A 437 12.89 7.91 9.91
C THR A 437 13.32 6.85 10.90
N SER A 438 14.04 5.81 10.44
CA SER A 438 14.34 4.59 11.21
C SER A 438 13.08 3.96 11.83
N GLY A 439 11.96 3.99 11.06
CA GLY A 439 10.65 3.53 11.49
C GLY A 439 9.93 4.46 12.48
N SER A 440 10.56 5.55 12.97
CA SER A 440 9.92 6.48 13.91
C SER A 440 9.04 7.50 13.19
N ALA A 441 7.89 7.05 12.70
CA ALA A 441 6.88 7.88 12.06
C ALA A 441 6.40 9.01 12.99
N ARG A 442 6.24 8.72 14.28
CA ARG A 442 5.86 9.70 15.29
C ARG A 442 6.87 10.84 15.44
N ASN A 443 8.17 10.54 15.37
CA ASN A 443 9.21 11.56 15.37
C ASN A 443 9.17 12.39 14.08
N TYR A 444 8.95 11.75 12.95
CA TYR A 444 8.85 12.46 11.67
C TYR A 444 7.70 13.45 11.66
N GLU A 445 6.51 13.07 12.11
CA GLU A 445 5.34 13.97 12.20
C GLU A 445 5.61 15.19 13.07
N ARG A 446 6.34 15.04 14.20
CA ARG A 446 6.71 16.16 15.08
C ARG A 446 7.60 17.17 14.41
N HIS A 447 8.42 16.76 13.47
CA HIS A 447 9.40 17.60 12.79
C HIS A 447 8.97 18.03 11.39
N LEU A 448 7.86 17.51 10.87
CA LEU A 448 7.51 17.58 9.46
C LEU A 448 7.41 19.00 8.93
N ASP A 449 6.74 19.92 9.64
CA ASP A 449 6.65 21.32 9.24
C ASP A 449 8.03 21.98 9.16
N LYS A 450 8.87 21.75 10.17
CA LYS A 450 10.24 22.30 10.22
C LYS A 450 11.10 21.71 9.11
N ALA A 451 10.99 20.41 8.86
CA ALA A 451 11.73 19.70 7.82
C ALA A 451 11.36 20.17 6.41
N TYR A 452 10.07 20.32 6.13
CA TYR A 452 9.61 20.80 4.82
C TYR A 452 9.90 22.29 4.62
N GLN A 453 9.80 23.12 5.67
CA GLN A 453 10.25 24.51 5.57
C GLN A 453 11.75 24.60 5.29
N PHE A 454 12.58 23.79 5.94
CA PHE A 454 14.02 23.71 5.66
C PHE A 454 14.29 23.33 4.20
N MET A 455 13.52 22.41 3.62
CA MET A 455 13.63 22.06 2.21
C MET A 455 13.31 23.24 1.30
N VAL A 456 12.22 23.97 1.59
CA VAL A 456 11.82 25.16 0.82
C VAL A 456 12.92 26.24 0.89
N ASP A 457 13.42 26.50 2.09
CA ASP A 457 14.45 27.54 2.33
C ASP A 457 15.78 27.22 1.62
N ASN A 458 16.05 25.92 1.37
CA ASN A 458 17.27 25.45 0.72
C ASN A 458 17.03 24.91 -0.72
N GLY A 459 15.83 25.12 -1.31
CA GLY A 459 15.55 24.85 -2.72
C GLY A 459 15.42 23.38 -3.10
N TYR A 460 15.00 22.50 -2.18
CA TYR A 460 14.75 21.09 -2.44
C TYR A 460 13.30 20.86 -2.89
N PRO A 461 13.04 20.48 -4.15
CA PRO A 461 11.68 20.29 -4.67
C PRO A 461 11.08 18.91 -4.39
N ALA A 462 11.87 17.98 -3.89
CA ALA A 462 11.45 16.60 -3.66
C ALA A 462 12.14 16.00 -2.44
N VAL A 463 11.45 15.04 -1.82
CA VAL A 463 11.96 14.24 -0.69
C VAL A 463 11.84 12.75 -1.00
N LYS A 464 12.90 11.99 -0.70
CA LYS A 464 12.84 10.55 -0.45
C LYS A 464 12.63 10.35 1.04
N SER A 465 11.52 9.73 1.45
CA SER A 465 11.27 9.35 2.85
C SER A 465 11.49 7.84 3.02
N GLY A 466 12.21 7.44 4.08
CA GLY A 466 12.50 6.05 4.41
C GLY A 466 11.97 5.67 5.80
N TYR A 467 11.62 4.38 5.97
CA TYR A 467 11.05 3.84 7.21
C TYR A 467 11.71 2.50 7.57
N VAL A 468 13.02 2.44 7.45
CA VAL A 468 13.80 1.22 7.75
C VAL A 468 13.69 0.87 9.24
N GLY A 469 13.32 -0.37 9.55
CA GLY A 469 13.19 -0.88 10.92
C GLY A 469 11.73 -0.95 11.39
N ASN A 470 11.55 -1.36 12.67
CA ASN A 470 10.23 -1.49 13.26
C ASN A 470 9.57 -0.13 13.50
N ILE A 471 8.26 -0.06 13.31
CA ILE A 471 7.51 1.18 13.45
C ILE A 471 7.43 1.67 14.91
N VAL A 472 7.60 2.97 15.08
CA VAL A 472 7.29 3.70 16.32
C VAL A 472 6.16 4.68 16.00
N PRO A 473 4.96 4.49 16.59
CA PRO A 473 4.63 3.77 17.84
C PRO A 473 4.83 2.26 17.77
N ARG A 474 5.40 1.68 18.85
CA ARG A 474 5.69 0.24 18.90
C ARG A 474 4.44 -0.60 18.79
N GLY A 475 4.54 -1.67 18.00
CA GLY A 475 3.46 -2.61 17.72
C GLY A 475 2.61 -2.23 16.51
N GLU A 476 2.79 -1.03 15.94
CA GLU A 476 2.25 -0.71 14.63
C GLU A 476 3.08 -1.36 13.53
N HIS A 477 2.44 -1.61 12.39
CA HIS A 477 3.05 -2.21 11.22
C HIS A 477 3.06 -1.23 10.04
N HIS A 478 4.01 -1.37 9.11
CA HIS A 478 4.15 -0.51 7.93
C HIS A 478 2.86 -0.43 7.09
N TYR A 479 2.03 -1.48 7.09
CA TYR A 479 0.84 -1.57 6.25
C TYR A 479 -0.47 -1.52 7.05
N GLY A 480 -0.41 -1.14 8.34
CA GLY A 480 -1.58 -0.90 9.18
C GLY A 480 -2.29 0.41 8.82
N GLN A 481 -3.54 0.57 9.29
CA GLN A 481 -4.32 1.80 9.06
C GLN A 481 -3.59 3.05 9.56
N TRP A 482 -2.93 2.98 10.72
CA TRP A 482 -2.21 4.11 11.30
C TRP A 482 -1.11 4.61 10.36
N MET A 483 -0.31 3.69 9.79
CA MET A 483 0.75 4.05 8.86
C MET A 483 0.22 4.49 7.50
N ASN A 484 -0.85 3.90 6.98
CA ASN A 484 -1.48 4.39 5.76
C ASN A 484 -1.96 5.84 5.91
N ASN A 485 -2.50 6.19 7.08
CA ASN A 485 -2.88 7.57 7.39
C ASN A 485 -1.65 8.48 7.51
N HIS A 486 -0.57 7.99 8.11
CA HIS A 486 0.70 8.70 8.21
C HIS A 486 1.30 9.01 6.83
N TYR A 487 1.40 8.02 5.94
CA TYR A 487 1.93 8.23 4.58
C TYR A 487 1.10 9.26 3.81
N LEU A 488 -0.22 9.14 3.88
CA LEU A 488 -1.11 10.10 3.23
C LEU A 488 -0.98 11.51 3.83
N TYR A 489 -0.84 11.61 5.15
CA TYR A 489 -0.58 12.89 5.84
C TYR A 489 0.72 13.54 5.35
N CYS A 490 1.82 12.77 5.26
CA CYS A 490 3.10 13.28 4.75
C CYS A 490 2.99 13.77 3.31
N VAL A 491 2.28 13.04 2.44
CA VAL A 491 2.08 13.42 1.04
C VAL A 491 1.23 14.69 0.92
N THR A 492 0.11 14.78 1.64
CA THR A 492 -0.77 15.96 1.60
C THR A 492 -0.08 17.19 2.19
N LYS A 493 0.65 17.00 3.28
CA LYS A 493 1.45 18.06 3.89
C LYS A 493 2.57 18.55 2.96
N ALA A 494 3.27 17.64 2.28
CA ALA A 494 4.29 17.98 1.28
C ALA A 494 3.70 18.83 0.14
N ALA A 495 2.46 18.56 -0.28
CA ALA A 495 1.79 19.36 -1.31
C ALA A 495 1.59 20.83 -0.89
N ASP A 496 1.32 21.09 0.40
CA ASP A 496 1.21 22.46 0.94
C ASP A 496 2.51 23.25 0.78
N TYR A 497 3.65 22.55 0.81
CA TYR A 497 5.01 23.12 0.62
C TYR A 497 5.51 23.00 -0.84
N LYS A 498 4.70 22.50 -1.76
CA LYS A 498 5.07 22.19 -3.15
C LYS A 498 6.25 21.22 -3.27
N ILE A 499 6.25 20.18 -2.45
CA ILE A 499 7.28 19.15 -2.41
C ILE A 499 6.72 17.84 -2.99
N MET A 500 7.48 17.24 -3.90
CA MET A 500 7.21 15.88 -4.41
C MET A 500 7.74 14.82 -3.43
N VAL A 501 7.06 13.69 -3.34
CA VAL A 501 7.40 12.59 -2.41
C VAL A 501 7.70 11.32 -3.18
N ASN A 502 8.84 10.70 -2.85
CA ASN A 502 9.20 9.33 -3.18
C ASN A 502 9.27 8.54 -1.86
N ALA A 503 8.31 7.66 -1.61
CA ALA A 503 8.17 6.96 -0.33
C ALA A 503 8.79 5.55 -0.40
N HIS A 504 9.80 5.27 0.42
CA HIS A 504 10.40 3.94 0.59
C HIS A 504 9.81 3.21 1.80
N GLU A 505 9.86 1.89 1.83
CA GLU A 505 9.25 0.97 2.82
C GLU A 505 7.75 1.24 3.09
N ALA A 506 7.15 2.18 2.39
CA ALA A 506 5.74 2.53 2.54
C ALA A 506 4.81 1.46 1.95
N THR A 507 3.52 1.60 2.19
CA THR A 507 2.50 0.74 1.58
C THR A 507 2.62 0.76 0.05
N ARG A 508 2.50 -0.41 -0.57
CA ARG A 508 2.45 -0.54 -2.04
C ARG A 508 1.40 0.40 -2.65
N PRO A 509 1.63 0.93 -3.85
CA PRO A 509 0.72 1.87 -4.47
C PRO A 509 -0.66 1.27 -4.75
N THR A 510 -1.67 2.08 -4.47
CA THR A 510 -3.08 1.77 -4.72
C THR A 510 -3.75 2.85 -5.59
N GLY A 511 -2.97 3.53 -6.43
CA GLY A 511 -3.44 4.55 -7.36
C GLY A 511 -3.64 5.94 -6.74
N ILE A 512 -3.24 6.17 -5.50
CA ILE A 512 -3.39 7.46 -4.78
C ILE A 512 -2.71 8.61 -5.52
N CYS A 513 -1.71 8.33 -6.35
CA CYS A 513 -1.04 9.33 -7.18
C CYS A 513 -1.97 10.02 -8.21
N ARG A 514 -3.15 9.47 -8.53
CA ARG A 514 -4.19 10.21 -9.27
C ARG A 514 -4.72 11.38 -8.45
N THR A 515 -5.01 11.15 -7.18
CA THR A 515 -5.59 12.15 -6.26
C THR A 515 -4.56 13.15 -5.77
N TYR A 516 -3.35 12.65 -5.49
CA TYR A 516 -2.20 13.42 -5.01
C TYR A 516 -0.98 13.16 -5.88
N PRO A 517 -0.89 13.80 -7.06
CA PRO A 517 0.19 13.53 -8.02
C PRO A 517 1.58 13.97 -7.58
N ASN A 518 1.72 14.64 -6.44
CA ASN A 518 3.02 14.88 -5.80
C ASN A 518 3.61 13.62 -5.15
N LEU A 519 2.84 12.55 -4.95
CA LEU A 519 3.37 11.20 -4.70
C LEU A 519 3.88 10.65 -6.03
N ILE A 520 5.14 10.94 -6.33
CA ILE A 520 5.73 10.72 -7.65
C ILE A 520 6.47 9.39 -7.78
N GLY A 521 6.84 8.80 -6.64
CA GLY A 521 7.54 7.52 -6.58
C GLY A 521 7.26 6.79 -5.28
N ASN A 522 7.52 5.48 -5.31
CA ASN A 522 7.39 4.59 -4.16
C ASN A 522 8.27 3.36 -4.45
N GLU A 523 8.96 2.82 -3.45
CA GLU A 523 9.72 1.59 -3.61
C GLU A 523 8.82 0.35 -3.48
N SER A 524 8.45 0.00 -2.27
CA SER A 524 7.54 -1.11 -1.89
C SER A 524 7.74 -2.39 -2.71
N ALA A 525 8.97 -2.79 -2.95
CA ALA A 525 9.38 -4.05 -3.55
C ALA A 525 10.89 -4.23 -3.46
N ARG A 526 11.36 -5.45 -3.64
CA ARG A 526 12.77 -5.77 -3.74
C ARG A 526 13.38 -5.12 -4.97
N GLY A 527 14.27 -4.15 -4.76
CA GLY A 527 14.93 -3.34 -5.78
C GLY A 527 16.38 -3.72 -6.04
N THR A 528 17.09 -2.83 -6.73
CA THR A 528 18.49 -3.04 -7.18
C THR A 528 19.49 -3.10 -6.02
N GLU A 529 19.20 -2.55 -4.85
CA GLU A 529 20.09 -2.61 -3.69
C GLU A 529 20.45 -4.04 -3.30
N TYR A 530 19.53 -4.98 -3.50
CA TYR A 530 19.75 -6.40 -3.21
C TYR A 530 20.83 -7.03 -4.08
N GLU A 531 21.25 -6.39 -5.16
CA GLU A 531 22.40 -6.83 -5.95
C GLU A 531 23.70 -6.82 -5.12
N SER A 532 23.78 -5.97 -4.09
CA SER A 532 24.88 -5.97 -3.10
C SER A 532 24.76 -7.09 -2.05
N PHE A 533 23.60 -7.73 -1.93
CA PHE A 533 23.28 -8.71 -0.91
C PHE A 533 22.96 -10.12 -1.46
N GLY A 534 23.51 -10.47 -2.61
CA GLY A 534 23.30 -11.78 -3.23
C GLY A 534 22.53 -11.74 -4.55
N GLY A 535 21.99 -10.60 -4.93
CA GLY A 535 21.37 -10.36 -6.23
C GLY A 535 19.87 -10.63 -6.29
N ASN A 536 19.30 -10.33 -7.44
CA ASN A 536 17.94 -10.67 -7.84
C ASN A 536 17.97 -11.69 -8.97
N SER A 537 16.96 -12.56 -9.06
CA SER A 537 16.79 -13.35 -10.27
C SER A 537 16.38 -12.46 -11.46
N VAL A 538 16.74 -12.85 -12.66
CA VAL A 538 16.33 -12.14 -13.88
C VAL A 538 14.80 -12.11 -14.00
N ASP A 539 14.14 -13.20 -13.59
CA ASP A 539 12.69 -13.32 -13.63
C ASP A 539 12.00 -12.29 -12.71
N HIS A 540 12.55 -12.03 -11.53
CA HIS A 540 11.99 -11.06 -10.57
C HIS A 540 11.78 -9.69 -11.24
N THR A 541 12.81 -9.16 -11.89
CA THR A 541 12.74 -7.84 -12.54
C THR A 541 11.68 -7.81 -13.65
N THR A 542 11.54 -8.89 -14.43
CA THR A 542 10.57 -8.95 -15.53
C THR A 542 9.13 -9.18 -15.07
N ILE A 543 8.92 -9.61 -13.83
CA ILE A 543 7.60 -9.85 -13.22
C ILE A 543 7.04 -8.58 -12.57
N LEU A 544 7.89 -7.68 -12.05
CA LEU A 544 7.46 -6.45 -11.38
C LEU A 544 6.46 -5.60 -12.17
N PRO A 545 6.55 -5.45 -13.51
CA PRO A 545 5.55 -4.72 -14.28
C PRO A 545 4.12 -5.26 -14.15
N PHE A 546 3.95 -6.57 -13.95
CA PHE A 546 2.67 -7.26 -13.88
C PHE A 546 2.16 -7.48 -12.45
N THR A 547 2.94 -7.12 -11.47
CA THR A 547 2.63 -7.24 -10.04
C THR A 547 2.72 -5.87 -9.37
N ARG A 548 3.92 -5.48 -8.91
CA ARG A 548 4.16 -4.28 -8.11
C ARG A 548 3.73 -2.97 -8.81
N LEU A 549 3.88 -2.86 -10.12
CA LEU A 549 3.60 -1.63 -10.87
C LEU A 549 2.10 -1.40 -11.16
N ILE A 550 1.22 -2.34 -10.86
CA ILE A 550 -0.23 -2.21 -11.14
C ILE A 550 -0.87 -1.02 -10.39
N GLY A 551 -0.39 -0.68 -9.21
CA GLY A 551 -0.90 0.44 -8.41
C GLY A 551 -0.21 1.79 -8.62
N GLY A 552 0.94 1.81 -9.31
CA GLY A 552 1.74 3.02 -9.52
C GLY A 552 3.22 2.77 -9.75
N PRO A 553 3.99 3.82 -10.07
CA PRO A 553 5.41 3.72 -10.40
C PRO A 553 6.25 3.20 -9.23
N MET A 554 7.39 2.60 -9.57
CA MET A 554 8.35 2.06 -8.62
C MET A 554 9.69 2.80 -8.74
N ASP A 555 10.28 3.16 -7.60
CA ASP A 555 11.68 3.55 -7.52
C ASP A 555 12.56 2.29 -7.45
N TYR A 556 12.94 1.76 -8.61
CA TYR A 556 13.71 0.51 -8.73
C TYR A 556 15.22 0.74 -8.58
N THR A 557 15.68 1.99 -8.70
CA THR A 557 17.11 2.38 -8.71
C THR A 557 17.95 1.64 -9.78
N PRO A 558 17.57 1.66 -11.07
CA PRO A 558 18.34 1.02 -12.13
C PRO A 558 19.67 1.75 -12.45
N GLY A 559 20.52 1.14 -13.23
CA GLY A 559 21.69 1.84 -13.80
C GLY A 559 22.93 1.80 -12.92
N ILE A 560 23.23 0.68 -12.27
CA ILE A 560 24.50 0.46 -11.58
C ILE A 560 25.56 0.06 -12.59
N PHE A 561 26.58 0.90 -12.77
CA PHE A 561 27.61 0.73 -13.82
C PHE A 561 28.79 -0.13 -13.39
N GLU A 562 29.21 -0.09 -12.13
CA GLU A 562 30.21 -1.01 -11.59
C GLU A 562 29.52 -2.25 -11.02
N THR A 563 29.53 -3.30 -11.83
CA THR A 563 28.83 -4.56 -11.52
C THR A 563 29.64 -5.51 -10.64
N ASP A 564 30.90 -5.22 -10.38
CA ASP A 564 31.78 -5.99 -9.50
C ASP A 564 31.95 -5.28 -8.16
N CYS A 565 31.12 -5.61 -7.19
CA CYS A 565 31.11 -4.97 -5.88
C CYS A 565 32.46 -5.12 -5.14
N SER A 566 33.28 -6.14 -5.48
CA SER A 566 34.60 -6.31 -4.88
C SER A 566 35.58 -5.19 -5.22
N LYS A 567 35.34 -4.42 -6.28
CA LYS A 567 36.12 -3.23 -6.62
C LYS A 567 35.77 -2.05 -5.70
N MET A 568 34.57 -2.05 -5.14
CA MET A 568 34.15 -1.04 -4.15
C MET A 568 34.56 -1.44 -2.74
N ASN A 569 34.32 -2.69 -2.39
CA ASN A 569 34.74 -3.29 -1.13
C ASN A 569 35.21 -4.72 -1.38
N PRO A 570 36.50 -5.05 -1.15
CA PRO A 570 37.05 -6.40 -1.41
C PRO A 570 36.33 -7.55 -0.69
N SER A 571 35.65 -7.27 0.40
CA SER A 571 34.86 -8.27 1.13
C SER A 571 33.47 -8.52 0.51
N ASN A 572 33.00 -7.67 -0.38
CA ASN A 572 31.72 -7.83 -1.05
C ASN A 572 31.92 -8.52 -2.42
N THR A 573 31.60 -9.80 -2.49
CA THR A 573 31.77 -10.64 -3.67
C THR A 573 30.53 -10.66 -4.57
N SER A 574 29.52 -9.86 -4.28
CA SER A 574 28.29 -9.77 -5.09
C SER A 574 28.59 -9.23 -6.50
N ARG A 575 27.78 -9.68 -7.45
CA ARG A 575 27.82 -9.24 -8.84
C ARG A 575 26.46 -8.67 -9.23
N VAL A 576 26.43 -7.41 -9.57
CA VAL A 576 25.20 -6.75 -10.05
C VAL A 576 24.85 -7.27 -11.44
N ARG A 577 23.56 -7.56 -11.63
CA ARG A 577 22.98 -7.90 -12.93
C ARG A 577 22.23 -6.68 -13.45
N THR A 578 22.70 -6.07 -14.50
CA THR A 578 22.08 -4.90 -15.12
C THR A 578 21.26 -5.29 -16.34
#